data_222cdf5b579e99736ea108e6905ca96d
#
_entry.id   222cdf5b579e99736ea108e6905ca96d
#
_cell.length_a   1.000
_cell.length_b   1.000
_cell.length_c   1.000
_cell.angle_alpha   90.00
_cell.angle_beta   90.00
_cell.angle_gamma   90.00
#
_symmetry.space_group_name_H-M   'P 1'
#
loop_
_entity.id
_entity.type
_entity.pdbx_description
1 polymer ?
#
loop_
_entity_poly.entity_id
_entity_poly.type
_entity_poly.pdbx_seq_one_letter_code
_entity_poly.pdbx_strand_id
1 'polypeptide(L)'
;DGYIEKNPVENLQSPAFGKHLPEVLSLEEVDAILDAVDLGHRDGQRDRTMIEILYSCGLRVTELCQLRLSDLYLNEGYLRVLGKGNKQRLVPVSPRAIEELQRWFVERDKIEPKMGEEDYVFISASRRQRLSRITVFHNLRLYAERAGINKTISPHTLRHTFATHLLEGGA
;
A
#
# COMPACT_ATOMS: atom_id res chain seq x y z
N ASP A 1 2.48 -26.94 7.99
CA ASP A 1 2.93 -27.25 8.27
C ASP A 1 3.11 -27.29 8.51
N GLY A 2 3.25 -27.35 8.55
CA GLY A 2 3.87 -27.60 8.75
C GLY A 2 3.90 -27.74 9.42
N TYR A 3 3.71 -27.13 9.37
CA TYR A 3 4.08 -27.42 10.12
C TYR A 3 4.05 -28.14 10.64
N ILE A 4 4.08 -28.27 10.81
CA ILE A 4 4.39 -28.94 11.36
C ILE A 4 4.41 -29.60 11.80
N GLU A 5 4.53 -29.77 11.92
CA GLU A 5 4.91 -30.41 12.33
C GLU A 5 5.11 -30.57 13.04
N LYS A 6 5.16 -30.54 13.30
CA LYS A 6 5.51 -30.71 13.93
C LYS A 6 5.55 -30.50 14.75
N ASN A 7 5.40 -30.37 14.89
CA ASN A 7 5.61 -30.31 15.69
C ASN A 7 5.51 -30.03 16.40
N PRO A 8 5.46 -30.04 16.70
CA PRO A 8 5.46 -29.74 17.37
C PRO A 8 5.60 -29.37 17.97
N VAL A 9 5.66 -29.18 17.89
CA VAL A 9 5.98 -28.77 18.36
C VAL A 9 6.22 -28.42 18.31
N GLU A 10 6.27 -28.25 17.94
CA GLU A 10 6.75 -27.96 17.74
C GLU A 10 6.58 -27.40 17.69
N ASN A 11 6.33 -27.31 17.60
CA ASN A 11 6.39 -26.90 17.52
C ASN A 11 6.13 -26.33 17.88
N LEU A 12 6.13 -26.05 17.98
CA LEU A 12 6.17 -25.50 18.32
C LEU A 12 6.33 -24.88 18.64
N GLN A 13 6.53 -24.74 18.58
CA GLN A 13 6.88 -24.22 18.70
C GLN A 13 7.01 -23.42 18.73
N SER A 14 7.21 -23.34 18.70
CA SER A 14 7.47 -22.62 18.52
C SER A 14 7.58 -22.16 18.32
N PRO A 15 7.79 -21.93 18.13
CA PRO A 15 7.87 -21.42 17.64
C PRO A 15 7.80 -20.99 17.20
N ALA A 16 7.60 -21.18 16.64
CA ALA A 16 7.47 -20.88 16.07
C ALA A 16 7.27 -19.94 16.05
N PHE A 17 7.17 -19.48 16.13
CA PHE A 17 7.01 -18.50 16.13
C PHE A 17 7.65 -17.32 15.63
N GLY A 18 7.95 -16.63 15.80
CA GLY A 18 8.71 -15.40 15.52
C GLY A 18 9.32 -15.34 14.14
N LYS A 19 9.73 -16.43 13.62
CA LYS A 19 10.33 -16.50 12.27
C LYS A 19 9.37 -16.15 11.15
N HIS A 20 8.08 -16.02 11.45
CA HIS A 20 7.06 -15.63 10.48
C HIS A 20 6.55 -14.23 10.72
N LEU A 21 7.22 -13.46 11.56
CA LEU A 21 6.85 -12.07 11.78
C LEU A 21 7.11 -11.27 10.51
N PRO A 22 6.20 -10.35 10.13
CA PRO A 22 6.46 -9.47 9.00
C PRO A 22 7.72 -8.65 9.22
N GLU A 23 8.46 -8.42 8.17
CA GLU A 23 9.64 -7.58 8.25
C GLU A 23 9.24 -6.12 8.30
N VAL A 24 10.04 -5.31 8.98
CA VAL A 24 9.84 -3.87 9.09
C VAL A 24 10.90 -3.18 8.27
N LEU A 25 10.48 -2.16 7.53
CA LEU A 25 11.38 -1.33 6.73
C LEU A 25 11.80 -0.11 7.54
N SER A 26 13.01 0.36 7.32
CA SER A 26 13.41 1.66 7.84
C SER A 26 12.80 2.77 6.97
N LEU A 27 12.84 4.01 7.47
CA LEU A 27 12.41 5.16 6.67
C LEU A 27 13.24 5.26 5.39
N GLU A 28 14.55 5.01 5.50
CA GLU A 28 15.44 5.03 4.34
C GLU A 28 15.05 3.99 3.31
N GLU A 29 14.61 2.82 3.76
CA GLU A 29 14.16 1.76 2.85
C GLU A 29 12.84 2.13 2.17
N VAL A 30 11.90 2.72 2.91
CA VAL A 30 10.64 3.20 2.33
C VAL A 30 10.94 4.25 1.26
N ASP A 31 11.81 5.21 1.58
CA ASP A 31 12.17 6.26 0.64
C ASP A 31 12.89 5.68 -0.58
N ALA A 32 13.74 4.66 -0.40
CA ALA A 32 14.42 4.01 -1.51
C ALA A 32 13.43 3.33 -2.46
N ILE A 33 12.38 2.71 -1.92
CA ILE A 33 11.34 2.10 -2.76
C ILE A 33 10.60 3.19 -3.56
N LEU A 34 10.24 4.28 -2.91
CA LEU A 34 9.58 5.40 -3.58
C LEU A 34 10.45 5.97 -4.69
N ASP A 35 11.74 6.13 -4.41
CA ASP A 35 12.68 6.69 -5.39
C ASP A 35 12.99 5.74 -6.53
N ALA A 36 12.75 4.45 -6.35
CA ALA A 36 12.95 3.44 -7.40
C ALA A 36 11.86 3.48 -8.46
N VAL A 37 10.76 4.20 -8.21
CA VAL A 37 9.68 4.32 -9.18
C VAL A 37 10.10 5.27 -10.29
N ASP A 38 9.97 4.81 -11.55
CA ASP A 38 10.27 5.64 -12.73
C ASP A 38 9.09 6.53 -13.03
N LEU A 39 9.19 7.81 -12.68
CA LEU A 39 8.13 8.78 -12.92
C LEU A 39 7.97 9.12 -14.41
N GLY A 40 8.93 8.73 -15.25
CA GLY A 40 8.79 8.85 -16.71
C GLY A 40 7.89 7.79 -17.32
N HIS A 41 7.62 6.70 -16.60
CA HIS A 41 6.68 5.67 -17.05
C HIS A 41 5.25 6.14 -16.79
N ARG A 42 4.31 5.76 -17.68
CA ARG A 42 2.90 6.20 -17.56
C ARG A 42 2.26 5.79 -16.23
N ASP A 43 2.71 4.68 -15.63
CA ASP A 43 2.17 4.19 -14.37
C ASP A 43 2.99 4.66 -13.16
N GLY A 44 4.04 5.44 -13.40
CA GLY A 44 4.99 5.79 -12.34
C GLY A 44 4.36 6.60 -11.21
N GLN A 45 3.70 7.69 -11.57
CA GLN A 45 3.08 8.54 -10.54
C GLN A 45 1.99 7.78 -9.78
N ARG A 46 1.22 6.94 -10.47
CA ARG A 46 0.22 6.10 -9.81
C ARG A 46 0.86 5.21 -8.75
N ASP A 47 1.92 4.52 -9.13
CA ASP A 47 2.56 3.54 -8.24
C ASP A 47 3.27 4.22 -7.07
N ARG A 48 3.91 5.36 -7.32
CA ARG A 48 4.54 6.11 -6.24
C ARG A 48 3.49 6.58 -5.23
N THR A 49 2.37 7.10 -5.72
CA THR A 49 1.27 7.55 -4.87
C THR A 49 0.66 6.39 -4.08
N MET A 50 0.47 5.25 -4.76
CA MET A 50 -0.06 4.05 -4.16
C MET A 50 0.80 3.59 -2.98
N ILE A 51 2.11 3.54 -3.18
CA ILE A 51 3.05 3.13 -2.13
C ILE A 51 3.03 4.12 -0.97
N GLU A 52 2.99 5.41 -1.29
CA GLU A 52 2.92 6.45 -0.26
C GLU A 52 1.67 6.29 0.60
N ILE A 53 0.51 6.04 -0.03
CA ILE A 53 -0.75 5.86 0.69
C ILE A 53 -0.74 4.58 1.51
N LEU A 54 -0.24 3.48 0.96
CA LEU A 54 -0.13 2.22 1.70
C LEU A 54 0.70 2.41 2.98
N TYR A 55 1.82 3.11 2.86
CA TYR A 55 2.70 3.34 4.00
C TYR A 55 2.11 4.38 4.97
N SER A 56 1.77 5.56 4.47
CA SER A 56 1.43 6.68 5.36
C SER A 56 0.03 6.56 5.98
N CYS A 57 -0.86 5.82 5.34
CA CYS A 57 -2.22 5.60 5.88
C CYS A 57 -2.41 4.22 6.47
N GLY A 58 -1.45 3.31 6.27
CA GLY A 58 -1.52 1.97 6.83
C GLY A 58 -2.67 1.14 6.31
N LEU A 59 -3.03 1.30 5.05
CA LEU A 59 -4.18 0.59 4.48
C LEU A 59 -3.86 -0.87 4.18
N ARG A 60 -4.90 -1.71 4.24
CA ARG A 60 -4.84 -3.04 3.65
C ARG A 60 -4.90 -2.93 2.14
N VAL A 61 -4.32 -3.90 1.44
CA VAL A 61 -4.28 -3.85 -0.03
C VAL A 61 -5.68 -3.81 -0.64
N THR A 62 -6.64 -4.55 -0.09
CA THR A 62 -8.02 -4.51 -0.58
C THR A 62 -8.67 -3.15 -0.37
N GLU A 63 -8.36 -2.50 0.76
CA GLU A 63 -8.85 -1.15 1.05
C GLU A 63 -8.31 -0.16 0.04
N LEU A 64 -7.04 -0.29 -0.32
CA LEU A 64 -6.43 0.57 -1.33
C LEU A 64 -7.10 0.39 -2.69
N CYS A 65 -7.29 -0.86 -3.12
CA CYS A 65 -7.86 -1.16 -4.42
C CYS A 65 -9.32 -0.72 -4.52
N GLN A 66 -10.02 -0.63 -3.41
CA GLN A 66 -11.42 -0.24 -3.36
C GLN A 66 -11.63 1.22 -2.96
N LEU A 67 -10.55 1.95 -2.75
CA LEU A 67 -10.64 3.36 -2.37
C LEU A 67 -11.25 4.18 -3.51
N ARG A 68 -12.24 5.00 -3.17
CA ARG A 68 -12.98 5.81 -4.15
C ARG A 68 -12.61 7.28 -4.02
N LEU A 69 -12.76 8.01 -5.13
CA LEU A 69 -12.56 9.46 -5.10
C LEU A 69 -13.51 10.09 -4.09
N SER A 70 -14.73 9.56 -3.99
CA SER A 70 -15.73 10.05 -3.03
C SER A 70 -15.36 9.76 -1.58
N ASP A 71 -14.35 8.92 -1.33
CA ASP A 71 -13.83 8.66 0.03
C ASP A 71 -12.76 9.66 0.45
N LEU A 72 -12.33 10.54 -0.43
CA LEU A 72 -11.24 11.46 -0.16
C LEU A 72 -11.78 12.81 0.33
N TYR A 73 -11.30 13.24 1.49
CA TYR A 73 -11.64 14.53 2.10
C TYR A 73 -10.33 15.28 2.33
N LEU A 74 -9.63 15.59 1.22
CA LEU A 74 -8.26 16.09 1.28
C LEU A 74 -8.16 17.49 1.86
N ASN A 75 -9.20 18.32 1.67
CA ASN A 75 -9.22 19.65 2.28
C ASN A 75 -9.28 19.54 3.82
N GLU A 76 -9.93 18.52 4.32
CA GLU A 76 -10.02 18.24 5.74
C GLU A 76 -8.87 17.39 6.26
N GLY A 77 -8.06 16.82 5.35
CA GLY A 77 -6.87 16.09 5.72
C GLY A 77 -7.10 14.62 6.08
N TYR A 78 -8.17 14.02 5.59
CA TYR A 78 -8.42 12.59 5.88
C TYR A 78 -9.09 11.90 4.70
N LEU A 79 -9.09 10.55 4.77
CA LEU A 79 -9.86 9.72 3.86
C LEU A 79 -10.68 8.73 4.67
N ARG A 80 -11.73 8.21 4.04
CA ARG A 80 -12.63 7.25 4.65
C ARG A 80 -12.31 5.87 4.10
N VAL A 81 -12.19 4.89 5.00
CA VAL A 81 -11.94 3.51 4.62
C VAL A 81 -13.10 2.65 5.07
N LEU A 82 -13.62 1.83 4.15
CA LEU A 82 -14.62 0.84 4.47
C LEU A 82 -13.91 -0.48 4.77
N GLY A 83 -13.97 -0.90 6.01
CA GLY A 83 -13.38 -2.13 6.43
C GLY A 83 -14.36 -3.29 6.45
N LYS A 84 -13.96 -4.34 7.15
CA LYS A 84 -14.77 -5.55 7.27
C LYS A 84 -16.11 -5.23 7.92
N GLY A 85 -17.20 -5.75 7.35
CA GLY A 85 -18.55 -5.53 7.86
C GLY A 85 -19.06 -4.12 7.62
N ASN A 86 -18.55 -3.44 6.60
CA ASN A 86 -18.93 -2.08 6.23
C ASN A 86 -18.65 -1.05 7.33
N LYS A 87 -17.75 -1.38 8.26
CA LYS A 87 -17.35 -0.41 9.27
C LYS A 87 -16.47 0.64 8.64
N GLN A 88 -16.83 1.90 8.85
CA GLN A 88 -16.07 3.04 8.34
C GLN A 88 -15.05 3.48 9.38
N ARG A 89 -13.89 3.91 8.90
CA ARG A 89 -12.93 4.61 9.73
C ARG A 89 -12.34 5.76 8.94
N LEU A 90 -11.99 6.82 9.64
CA LEU A 90 -11.32 7.97 9.05
C LEU A 90 -9.83 7.84 9.31
N VAL A 91 -9.04 8.05 8.27
CA VAL A 91 -7.58 7.90 8.33
C VAL A 91 -6.96 9.24 7.94
N PRO A 92 -6.09 9.81 8.78
CA PRO A 92 -5.42 11.06 8.43
C PRO A 92 -4.50 10.87 7.22
N VAL A 93 -4.41 11.89 6.39
CA VAL A 93 -3.56 11.89 5.20
C VAL A 93 -2.52 12.99 5.38
N SER A 94 -1.24 12.64 5.28
CA SER A 94 -0.16 13.61 5.44
C SER A 94 -0.14 14.60 4.26
N PRO A 95 0.43 15.80 4.46
CA PRO A 95 0.59 16.74 3.34
C PRO A 95 1.36 16.15 2.17
N ARG A 96 2.38 15.33 2.45
CA ARG A 96 3.15 14.66 1.38
C ARG A 96 2.27 13.71 0.58
N ALA A 97 1.42 12.93 1.26
CA ALA A 97 0.51 12.01 0.57
C ALA A 97 -0.53 12.76 -0.25
N ILE A 98 -1.02 13.89 0.25
CA ILE A 98 -1.95 14.75 -0.49
C ILE A 98 -1.30 15.27 -1.77
N GLU A 99 -0.05 15.72 -1.68
CA GLU A 99 0.69 16.17 -2.87
C GLU A 99 0.83 15.07 -3.91
N GLU A 100 1.16 13.87 -3.46
CA GLU A 100 1.30 12.75 -4.39
C GLU A 100 -0.04 12.41 -5.04
N LEU A 101 -1.13 12.45 -4.27
CA LEU A 101 -2.47 12.23 -4.83
C LEU A 101 -2.81 13.27 -5.89
N GLN A 102 -2.50 14.54 -5.63
CA GLN A 102 -2.78 15.62 -6.58
C GLN A 102 -2.01 15.42 -7.88
N ARG A 103 -0.76 14.99 -7.80
CA ARG A 103 0.04 14.66 -8.98
C ARG A 103 -0.55 13.46 -9.74
N TRP A 104 -1.02 12.47 -9.00
CA TRP A 104 -1.65 11.31 -9.62
C TRP A 104 -2.95 11.70 -10.34
N PHE A 105 -3.73 12.59 -9.77
CA PHE A 105 -4.99 13.02 -10.40
C PHE A 105 -4.74 13.64 -11.77
N VAL A 106 -3.65 14.38 -11.96
CA VAL A 106 -3.29 14.93 -13.27
C VAL A 106 -3.09 13.81 -14.28
N GLU A 107 -2.36 12.77 -13.90
CA GLU A 107 -2.13 11.62 -14.78
C GLU A 107 -3.40 10.80 -14.97
N ARG A 108 -4.16 10.62 -13.90
CA ARG A 108 -5.40 9.86 -13.93
C ARG A 108 -6.42 10.47 -14.89
N ASP A 109 -6.47 11.79 -14.95
CA ASP A 109 -7.41 12.49 -15.84
C ASP A 109 -7.19 12.17 -17.31
N LYS A 110 -6.03 11.63 -17.67
CA LYS A 110 -5.73 11.21 -19.05
C LYS A 110 -6.30 9.82 -19.37
N ILE A 111 -6.85 9.14 -18.39
CA ILE A 111 -7.38 7.79 -18.55
C ILE A 111 -8.90 7.89 -18.52
N GLU A 112 -9.55 7.23 -19.48
CA GLU A 112 -11.01 7.15 -19.50
C GLU A 112 -11.44 5.82 -18.90
N PRO A 113 -11.94 5.81 -17.65
CA PRO A 113 -12.30 4.57 -17.01
C PRO A 113 -13.47 3.87 -17.69
N LYS A 114 -13.54 2.56 -17.58
CA LYS A 114 -14.72 1.80 -17.98
C LYS A 114 -15.93 2.22 -17.16
N MET A 115 -17.11 1.98 -17.72
CA MET A 115 -18.37 2.23 -17.02
C MET A 115 -18.35 1.48 -15.68
N GLY A 116 -18.65 2.19 -14.60
CA GLY A 116 -18.66 1.64 -13.26
C GLY A 116 -17.34 1.74 -12.53
N GLU A 117 -16.25 2.11 -13.22
CA GLU A 117 -14.93 2.22 -12.60
C GLU A 117 -14.48 3.67 -12.38
N GLU A 118 -15.34 4.63 -12.65
CA GLU A 118 -14.99 6.05 -12.68
C GLU A 118 -14.58 6.60 -11.31
N ASP A 119 -15.10 6.02 -10.24
CA ASP A 119 -14.89 6.56 -8.90
C ASP A 119 -13.72 5.95 -8.15
N TYR A 120 -13.02 4.98 -8.75
CA TYR A 120 -11.87 4.37 -8.08
C TYR A 120 -10.63 5.23 -8.22
N VAL A 121 -9.88 5.38 -7.12
CA VAL A 121 -8.70 6.24 -7.10
C VAL A 121 -7.59 5.66 -7.96
N PHE A 122 -7.29 4.37 -7.79
CA PHE A 122 -6.16 3.73 -8.47
C PHE A 122 -6.66 2.81 -9.57
N ILE A 123 -6.45 3.24 -10.81
CA ILE A 123 -6.91 2.52 -11.99
C ILE A 123 -5.74 2.20 -12.91
N SER A 124 -5.93 1.14 -13.71
CA SER A 124 -4.98 0.70 -14.72
C SER A 124 -5.19 1.52 -16.00
N ALA A 125 -4.10 2.08 -16.56
CA ALA A 125 -4.18 2.82 -17.81
C ALA A 125 -4.55 1.90 -18.98
N SER A 126 -4.07 0.66 -18.96
CA SER A 126 -4.34 -0.28 -20.06
C SER A 126 -5.70 -0.94 -19.94
N ARG A 127 -6.14 -1.28 -18.73
CA ARG A 127 -7.41 -1.97 -18.52
C ARG A 127 -8.56 -1.02 -18.21
N ARG A 128 -8.24 0.20 -17.85
CA ARG A 128 -9.19 1.27 -17.55
C ARG A 128 -10.16 0.93 -16.41
N GLN A 129 -9.64 0.18 -15.42
CA GLN A 129 -10.40 -0.26 -14.25
C GLN A 129 -9.48 -0.28 -13.02
N ARG A 130 -10.08 -0.42 -11.84
CA ARG A 130 -9.33 -0.46 -10.59
C ARG A 130 -8.23 -1.51 -10.62
N LEU A 131 -7.17 -1.26 -9.87
CA LEU A 131 -6.08 -2.21 -9.73
C LEU A 131 -6.53 -3.45 -8.97
N SER A 132 -5.94 -4.60 -9.33
CA SER A 132 -6.11 -5.83 -8.57
C SER A 132 -5.01 -5.92 -7.50
N ARG A 133 -5.27 -6.74 -6.47
CA ARG A 133 -4.27 -7.02 -5.43
C ARG A 133 -2.99 -7.60 -6.04
N ILE A 134 -3.14 -8.45 -7.04
CA ILE A 134 -2.00 -9.10 -7.69
C ILE A 134 -1.09 -8.06 -8.33
N THR A 135 -1.66 -7.07 -9.02
CA THR A 135 -0.89 -5.99 -9.62
C THR A 135 -0.13 -5.19 -8.55
N VAL A 136 -0.79 -4.88 -7.45
CA VAL A 136 -0.15 -4.14 -6.35
C VAL A 136 1.04 -4.93 -5.78
N PHE A 137 0.85 -6.22 -5.50
CA PHE A 137 1.92 -7.09 -5.00
C PHE A 137 3.10 -7.14 -5.98
N HIS A 138 2.78 -7.35 -7.25
CA HIS A 138 3.83 -7.48 -8.27
C HIS A 138 4.65 -6.19 -8.38
N ASN A 139 3.96 -5.06 -8.47
CA ASN A 139 4.64 -3.76 -8.63
C ASN A 139 5.48 -3.42 -7.40
N LEU A 140 4.95 -3.67 -6.22
CA LEU A 140 5.68 -3.39 -4.98
C LEU A 140 6.98 -4.19 -4.91
N ARG A 141 6.93 -5.47 -5.26
CA ARG A 141 8.12 -6.32 -5.29
C ARG A 141 9.14 -5.82 -6.30
N LEU A 142 8.67 -5.40 -7.46
CA LEU A 142 9.53 -4.87 -8.51
C LEU A 142 10.31 -3.65 -8.02
N TYR A 143 9.63 -2.72 -7.37
CA TYR A 143 10.28 -1.51 -6.87
C TYR A 143 11.21 -1.80 -5.70
N ALA A 144 10.85 -2.73 -4.83
CA ALA A 144 11.73 -3.14 -3.74
C ALA A 144 13.01 -3.77 -4.28
N GLU A 145 12.88 -4.60 -5.31
CA GLU A 145 14.04 -5.22 -5.98
C GLU A 145 14.93 -4.16 -6.62
N ARG A 146 14.33 -3.20 -7.32
CA ARG A 146 15.07 -2.08 -7.92
C ARG A 146 15.77 -1.23 -6.88
N ALA A 147 15.20 -1.12 -5.70
CA ALA A 147 15.78 -0.37 -4.59
C ALA A 147 16.90 -1.14 -3.88
N GLY A 148 17.16 -2.39 -4.28
CA GLY A 148 18.20 -3.21 -3.67
C GLY A 148 17.85 -3.77 -2.31
N ILE A 149 16.57 -3.86 -2.00
CA ILE A 149 16.10 -4.36 -0.70
C ILE A 149 15.95 -5.87 -0.76
N ASN A 150 16.65 -6.57 0.13
CA ASN A 150 16.68 -8.04 0.17
C ASN A 150 15.61 -8.63 1.08
N LYS A 151 14.71 -7.82 1.59
CA LYS A 151 13.62 -8.28 2.45
C LYS A 151 12.43 -8.71 1.59
N THR A 152 11.63 -9.63 2.10
CA THR A 152 10.37 -10.00 1.46
C THR A 152 9.37 -8.88 1.69
N ILE A 153 8.99 -8.20 0.61
CA ILE A 153 8.14 -7.02 0.68
C ILE A 153 6.77 -7.34 0.12
N SER A 154 5.74 -6.94 0.87
CA SER A 154 4.34 -7.07 0.48
C SER A 154 3.59 -5.86 1.02
N PRO A 155 2.31 -5.66 0.63
CA PRO A 155 1.50 -4.61 1.26
C PRO A 155 1.39 -4.76 2.77
N HIS A 156 1.41 -6.00 3.30
CA HIS A 156 1.43 -6.23 4.74
C HIS A 156 2.70 -5.68 5.39
N THR A 157 3.82 -5.76 4.69
CA THR A 157 5.10 -5.20 5.17
C THR A 157 4.96 -3.70 5.39
N LEU A 158 4.38 -2.99 4.41
CA LEU A 158 4.19 -1.54 4.53
C LEU A 158 3.24 -1.19 5.67
N ARG A 159 2.14 -1.94 5.80
CA ARG A 159 1.17 -1.69 6.87
C ARG A 159 1.81 -1.92 8.25
N HIS A 160 2.59 -2.99 8.39
CA HIS A 160 3.28 -3.30 9.63
C HIS A 160 4.35 -2.24 9.94
N THR A 161 5.05 -1.79 8.91
CA THR A 161 6.05 -0.72 9.02
C THR A 161 5.42 0.57 9.51
N PHE A 162 4.27 0.93 8.94
CA PHE A 162 3.53 2.12 9.40
C PHE A 162 3.20 2.00 10.89
N ALA A 163 2.62 0.87 11.31
CA ALA A 163 2.24 0.67 12.71
C ALA A 163 3.44 0.77 13.65
N THR A 164 4.56 0.19 13.25
CA THR A 164 5.78 0.21 14.04
C THR A 164 6.32 1.64 14.16
N HIS A 165 6.39 2.38 13.04
CA HIS A 165 6.89 3.75 13.06
C HIS A 165 5.97 4.66 13.87
N LEU A 166 4.66 4.43 13.81
CA LEU A 166 3.69 5.19 14.58
C LEU A 166 3.94 5.02 16.09
N LEU A 167 4.15 3.79 16.53
CA LEU A 167 4.44 3.49 17.94
C LEU A 167 5.77 4.09 18.37
N GLU A 168 6.79 4.00 17.54
CA GLU A 168 8.12 4.56 17.84
C GLU A 168 8.09 6.07 17.89
N GLY A 169 7.22 6.69 17.11
CA GLY A 169 7.05 8.13 17.13
C GLY A 169 6.22 8.65 18.28
N GLY A 170 5.71 7.79 19.13
CA GLY A 170 4.92 8.20 20.28
C GLY A 170 3.50 8.59 19.93
N ALA A 171 3.01 8.20 18.77
CA ALA A 171 1.67 8.57 18.32
C ALA A 171 0.62 7.58 18.83
#